data_4939e4577f9a6f6309dd55047410f4b1
#
_entry.id   4939e4577f9a6f6309dd55047410f4b1
#
_cell.length_a   1.000
_cell.length_b   1.000
_cell.length_c   1.000
_cell.angle_alpha   90.00
_cell.angle_beta   90.00
_cell.angle_gamma   90.00
#
_symmetry.space_group_name_H-M   'P 1'
#
loop_
_entity.id
_entity.type
_entity.pdbx_description
1 polymer ?
#
loop_
_entity_poly.entity_id
_entity_poly.type
_entity_poly.pdbx_seq_one_letter_code
_entity_poly.pdbx_strand_id
1 'polypeptide(L)'
;MYKRQINAGFTCPNRDGTKGFGGCTYCNNQTFSPEYCHTEKSVTEQLEAGVRFFSRKYPEMKYLAYFQAYTNTYDELDSLTSKYEEALACPGVVGLIVGTRPDCMPDALLDYFSALSQKKFVMIEYGLESTLDRTLTRINRGHTHAESEEAIRRTAARNIYTGAHLILGLPGESREDILHHADILSALPLTTLKLHQLQLIRGTRMAREQAEHPEQFHLYTADEYIDLVIDFIERLNPSIVVERFVSQSPKAVSYTHLTLP
;
A
#
# COMPACT_ATOMS: atom_id res chain seq x y z
N MET A 1 -17.00 0.41 9.06
CA MET A 1 -15.65 0.53 9.68
C MET A 1 -14.81 1.50 8.87
N TYR A 2 -14.00 2.33 9.51
CA TYR A 2 -13.15 3.31 8.83
C TYR A 2 -11.69 3.11 9.19
N LYS A 3 -10.81 3.19 8.17
CA LYS A 3 -9.36 3.12 8.36
C LYS A 3 -8.87 4.40 9.04
N ARG A 4 -8.03 4.26 10.09
CA ARG A 4 -7.29 5.35 10.72
C ARG A 4 -5.81 5.07 10.55
N GLN A 5 -5.17 5.91 9.77
CA GLN A 5 -3.78 5.75 9.41
C GLN A 5 -2.86 6.00 10.61
N ILE A 6 -1.78 5.22 10.69
CA ILE A 6 -0.74 5.28 11.69
C ILE A 6 0.61 5.30 10.98
N ASN A 7 1.51 6.13 11.49
CA ASN A 7 2.93 6.09 11.18
C ASN A 7 3.67 5.64 12.45
N ALA A 8 3.99 4.36 12.53
CA ALA A 8 4.63 3.76 13.70
C ALA A 8 6.16 3.90 13.74
N GLY A 9 6.74 4.69 12.83
CA GLY A 9 8.19 4.96 12.79
C GLY A 9 9.02 3.84 12.17
N PHE A 10 8.41 2.86 11.53
CA PHE A 10 9.14 1.80 10.83
C PHE A 10 9.94 2.35 9.64
N THR A 11 10.99 1.64 9.27
CA THR A 11 11.81 1.94 8.09
C THR A 11 11.50 0.99 6.92
N CYS A 12 12.40 0.90 5.97
CA CYS A 12 12.28 0.02 4.81
C CYS A 12 13.66 -0.53 4.45
N PRO A 13 13.80 -1.86 4.22
CA PRO A 13 15.09 -2.48 3.88
C PRO A 13 15.69 -1.95 2.58
N ASN A 14 14.88 -1.31 1.74
CA ASN A 14 15.33 -0.63 0.52
C ASN A 14 15.85 0.81 0.76
N ARG A 15 15.91 1.24 2.02
CA ARG A 15 16.40 2.57 2.45
C ARG A 15 17.59 2.51 3.40
N ASP A 16 17.60 1.52 4.30
CA ASP A 16 18.62 1.40 5.35
C ASP A 16 19.87 0.63 4.91
N GLY A 17 19.90 0.15 3.67
CA GLY A 17 21.03 -0.57 3.10
C GLY A 17 20.94 -2.09 3.20
N THR A 18 19.95 -2.65 3.88
CA THR A 18 19.79 -4.11 4.02
C THR A 18 19.53 -4.80 2.67
N LYS A 19 18.66 -4.22 1.83
CA LYS A 19 18.40 -4.67 0.46
C LYS A 19 18.79 -3.64 -0.60
N GLY A 20 18.80 -2.35 -0.24
CA GLY A 20 19.12 -1.27 -1.15
C GLY A 20 19.16 0.09 -0.48
N PHE A 21 19.57 1.11 -1.23
CA PHE A 21 19.64 2.48 -0.76
C PHE A 21 18.65 3.38 -1.53
N GLY A 22 18.20 4.45 -0.87
CA GLY A 22 17.38 5.50 -1.47
C GLY A 22 15.91 5.17 -1.69
N GLY A 23 15.49 3.93 -1.46
CA GLY A 23 14.12 3.48 -1.65
C GLY A 23 13.70 3.32 -3.10
N CYS A 24 12.42 3.03 -3.32
CA CYS A 24 11.84 2.99 -4.66
C CYS A 24 11.90 4.36 -5.33
N THR A 25 12.04 4.41 -6.65
CA THR A 25 12.26 5.66 -7.40
C THR A 25 11.13 6.67 -7.27
N TYR A 26 9.90 6.21 -7.02
CA TYR A 26 8.69 7.02 -6.87
C TYR A 26 8.37 7.38 -5.41
N CYS A 27 9.08 6.79 -4.42
CA CYS A 27 8.63 6.78 -3.03
C CYS A 27 8.93 8.09 -2.30
N ASN A 28 7.86 8.72 -1.81
CA ASN A 28 7.90 9.77 -0.78
C ASN A 28 6.73 9.57 0.19
N ASN A 29 6.97 8.85 1.29
CA ASN A 29 5.92 8.51 2.25
C ASN A 29 5.36 9.71 3.05
N GLN A 30 6.08 10.83 3.12
CA GLN A 30 5.58 12.05 3.77
C GLN A 30 4.35 12.61 3.04
N THR A 31 4.23 12.33 1.74
CA THR A 31 3.16 12.84 0.88
C THR A 31 1.77 12.29 1.24
N PHE A 32 1.71 11.08 1.77
CA PHE A 32 0.45 10.35 1.99
C PHE A 32 0.08 10.21 3.47
N SER A 33 0.85 10.83 4.37
CA SER A 33 0.57 10.80 5.81
C SER A 33 -0.30 11.99 6.21
N PRO A 34 -1.44 11.76 6.88
CA PRO A 34 -2.23 12.84 7.48
C PRO A 34 -1.41 13.64 8.51
N GLU A 35 -1.78 14.90 8.72
CA GLU A 35 -1.08 15.79 9.67
C GLU A 35 -1.01 15.26 11.10
N TYR A 36 -1.92 14.37 11.51
CA TYR A 36 -1.88 13.77 12.85
C TYR A 36 -0.91 12.58 12.95
N CYS A 37 -0.44 12.02 11.82
CA CYS A 37 0.45 10.87 11.75
C CYS A 37 1.92 11.29 11.79
N HIS A 38 2.43 11.60 12.97
CA HIS A 38 3.84 11.91 13.20
C HIS A 38 4.50 10.86 14.09
N THR A 39 5.72 10.46 13.75
CA THR A 39 6.51 9.46 14.50
C THR A 39 6.86 9.87 15.94
N GLU A 40 6.76 11.13 16.25
CA GLU A 40 6.94 11.69 17.59
C GLU A 40 5.78 11.38 18.54
N LYS A 41 4.63 10.97 18.00
CA LYS A 41 3.44 10.58 18.73
C LYS A 41 3.34 9.06 18.85
N SER A 42 2.85 8.57 19.99
CA SER A 42 2.50 7.16 20.16
C SER A 42 1.41 6.73 19.18
N VAL A 43 1.25 5.43 19.01
CA VAL A 43 0.16 4.86 18.19
C VAL A 43 -1.20 5.30 18.73
N THR A 44 -1.37 5.29 20.05
CA THR A 44 -2.59 5.74 20.74
C THR A 44 -2.91 7.20 20.43
N GLU A 45 -1.95 8.11 20.58
CA GLU A 45 -2.15 9.54 20.32
C GLU A 45 -2.55 9.82 18.86
N GLN A 46 -1.95 9.11 17.90
CA GLN A 46 -2.30 9.22 16.48
C GLN A 46 -3.72 8.73 16.22
N LEU A 47 -4.12 7.57 16.78
CA LEU A 47 -5.47 7.03 16.64
C LEU A 47 -6.51 7.95 17.26
N GLU A 48 -6.28 8.44 18.48
CA GLU A 48 -7.18 9.38 19.13
C GLU A 48 -7.36 10.68 18.35
N ALA A 49 -6.27 11.23 17.80
CA ALA A 49 -6.34 12.40 16.95
C ALA A 49 -7.15 12.15 15.67
N GLY A 50 -6.91 11.01 15.01
CA GLY A 50 -7.66 10.60 13.82
C GLY A 50 -9.14 10.32 14.11
N VAL A 51 -9.46 9.76 15.27
CA VAL A 51 -10.84 9.54 15.72
C VAL A 51 -11.53 10.87 16.00
N ARG A 52 -10.91 11.77 16.77
CA ARG A 52 -11.49 13.11 17.11
C ARG A 52 -11.82 13.91 15.86
N PHE A 53 -11.00 13.85 14.82
CA PHE A 53 -11.22 14.58 13.58
C PHE A 53 -12.56 14.20 12.89
N PHE A 54 -12.96 12.91 12.99
CA PHE A 54 -14.16 12.39 12.33
C PHE A 54 -15.35 12.16 13.27
N SER A 55 -15.15 12.12 14.60
CA SER A 55 -16.18 11.76 15.59
C SER A 55 -17.39 12.69 15.61
N ARG A 56 -17.21 13.97 15.27
CA ARG A 56 -18.31 14.94 15.20
C ARG A 56 -19.38 14.54 14.18
N LYS A 57 -19.01 13.86 13.11
CA LYS A 57 -19.95 13.46 12.05
C LYS A 57 -20.53 12.07 12.29
N TYR A 58 -19.80 11.20 13.01
CA TYR A 58 -20.14 9.78 13.16
C TYR A 58 -19.74 9.26 14.56
N PRO A 59 -20.58 9.46 15.60
CA PRO A 59 -20.21 9.17 16.99
C PRO A 59 -20.07 7.67 17.34
N GLU A 60 -20.74 6.78 16.61
CA GLU A 60 -20.73 5.32 16.89
C GLU A 60 -19.84 4.52 15.94
N MET A 61 -18.83 5.14 15.37
CA MET A 61 -17.96 4.47 14.41
C MET A 61 -17.03 3.45 15.06
N LYS A 62 -16.84 2.33 14.37
CA LYS A 62 -15.74 1.37 14.62
C LYS A 62 -14.60 1.63 13.65
N TYR A 63 -13.37 1.49 14.14
CA TYR A 63 -12.16 1.85 13.41
C TYR A 63 -11.27 0.64 13.14
N LEU A 64 -10.56 0.67 12.03
CA LEU A 64 -9.44 -0.21 11.74
C LEU A 64 -8.15 0.61 11.85
N ALA A 65 -7.22 0.17 12.67
CA ALA A 65 -5.90 0.78 12.78
C ALA A 65 -5.10 0.40 11.54
N TYR A 66 -4.70 1.40 10.74
CA TYR A 66 -4.05 1.20 9.46
C TYR A 66 -2.60 1.65 9.49
N PHE A 67 -1.70 0.70 9.63
CA PHE A 67 -0.26 0.89 9.55
C PHE A 67 0.13 0.98 8.07
N GLN A 68 0.43 2.18 7.58
CA GLN A 68 0.65 2.40 6.15
C GLN A 68 2.05 2.90 5.80
N ALA A 69 2.71 3.69 6.65
CA ALA A 69 3.98 4.32 6.33
C ALA A 69 5.13 3.29 6.28
N TYR A 70 5.85 3.24 5.15
CA TYR A 70 6.99 2.37 4.91
C TYR A 70 6.66 0.85 4.97
N THR A 71 7.46 0.05 5.71
CA THR A 71 7.33 -1.41 5.79
C THR A 71 6.97 -1.80 7.21
N ASN A 72 5.69 -1.97 7.47
CA ASN A 72 5.17 -2.09 8.83
C ASN A 72 5.30 -3.50 9.44
N THR A 73 6.09 -4.37 8.83
CA THR A 73 6.49 -5.69 9.32
C THR A 73 8.01 -5.84 9.36
N TYR A 74 8.74 -4.72 9.25
CA TYR A 74 10.19 -4.72 9.22
C TYR A 74 10.75 -4.13 10.51
N ASP A 75 10.77 -4.95 11.54
CA ASP A 75 11.36 -4.69 12.87
C ASP A 75 11.41 -6.04 13.63
N GLU A 76 11.95 -6.03 14.84
CA GLU A 76 11.89 -7.17 15.74
C GLU A 76 10.45 -7.51 16.14
N LEU A 77 10.14 -8.81 16.29
CA LEU A 77 8.78 -9.30 16.50
C LEU A 77 8.10 -8.64 17.71
N ASP A 78 8.82 -8.52 18.83
CA ASP A 78 8.30 -7.91 20.06
C ASP A 78 7.95 -6.43 19.87
N SER A 79 8.78 -5.70 19.12
CA SER A 79 8.52 -4.29 18.77
C SER A 79 7.27 -4.15 17.90
N LEU A 80 7.13 -5.02 16.89
CA LEU A 80 5.97 -5.06 15.99
C LEU A 80 4.69 -5.35 16.76
N THR A 81 4.66 -6.45 17.51
CA THR A 81 3.48 -6.89 18.25
C THR A 81 3.06 -5.89 19.32
N SER A 82 4.00 -5.27 20.04
CA SER A 82 3.72 -4.22 21.01
C SER A 82 2.97 -3.04 20.39
N LYS A 83 3.36 -2.59 19.20
CA LYS A 83 2.68 -1.49 18.48
C LYS A 83 1.28 -1.88 17.98
N TYR A 84 1.11 -3.14 17.54
CA TYR A 84 -0.20 -3.64 17.12
C TYR A 84 -1.15 -3.79 18.30
N GLU A 85 -0.68 -4.31 19.43
CA GLU A 85 -1.48 -4.43 20.65
C GLU A 85 -1.85 -3.05 21.25
N GLU A 86 -0.92 -2.08 21.20
CA GLU A 86 -1.22 -0.69 21.56
C GLU A 86 -2.39 -0.14 20.72
N ALA A 87 -2.37 -0.36 19.40
CA ALA A 87 -3.45 0.07 18.53
C ALA A 87 -4.78 -0.63 18.84
N LEU A 88 -4.75 -1.94 19.12
CA LEU A 88 -5.94 -2.74 19.41
C LEU A 88 -6.55 -2.44 20.79
N ALA A 89 -5.75 -1.90 21.72
CA ALA A 89 -6.22 -1.45 23.03
C ALA A 89 -7.02 -0.14 22.97
N CYS A 90 -6.91 0.63 21.87
CA CYS A 90 -7.63 1.90 21.72
C CYS A 90 -9.15 1.68 21.61
N PRO A 91 -9.96 2.48 22.32
CA PRO A 91 -11.42 2.36 22.27
C PRO A 91 -11.97 2.50 20.84
N GLY A 92 -12.88 1.58 20.45
CA GLY A 92 -13.50 1.57 19.13
C GLY A 92 -12.66 0.97 18.00
N VAL A 93 -11.41 0.56 18.26
CA VAL A 93 -10.57 -0.17 17.30
C VAL A 93 -10.96 -1.65 17.32
N VAL A 94 -11.39 -2.16 16.18
CA VAL A 94 -11.91 -3.54 16.04
C VAL A 94 -11.00 -4.44 15.20
N GLY A 95 -9.87 -3.91 14.68
CA GLY A 95 -8.93 -4.69 13.90
C GLY A 95 -7.81 -3.87 13.32
N LEU A 96 -6.93 -4.57 12.60
CA LEU A 96 -5.72 -4.03 11.98
C LEU A 96 -5.77 -4.16 10.46
N ILE A 97 -5.15 -3.19 9.80
CA ILE A 97 -4.70 -3.32 8.42
C ILE A 97 -3.21 -2.95 8.41
N VAL A 98 -2.38 -3.81 7.86
CA VAL A 98 -0.92 -3.64 7.86
C VAL A 98 -0.41 -3.60 6.43
N GLY A 99 -0.02 -2.41 5.99
CA GLY A 99 0.62 -2.20 4.69
C GLY A 99 2.11 -2.54 4.78
N THR A 100 2.60 -3.42 3.91
CA THR A 100 3.98 -3.87 3.96
C THR A 100 4.54 -4.31 2.61
N ARG A 101 5.82 -4.67 2.60
CA ARG A 101 6.50 -5.32 1.48
C ARG A 101 6.29 -6.84 1.55
N PRO A 102 6.14 -7.52 0.40
CA PRO A 102 5.95 -8.98 0.39
C PRO A 102 7.16 -9.74 0.95
N ASP A 103 8.37 -9.25 0.70
CA ASP A 103 9.64 -9.84 1.13
C ASP A 103 10.01 -9.57 2.60
N CYS A 104 9.12 -8.91 3.35
CA CYS A 104 9.28 -8.60 4.78
C CYS A 104 8.19 -9.23 5.65
N MET A 105 7.76 -10.45 5.34
CA MET A 105 6.74 -11.15 6.10
C MET A 105 7.26 -12.51 6.61
N PRO A 106 7.89 -12.55 7.79
CA PRO A 106 8.37 -13.80 8.40
C PRO A 106 7.21 -14.65 8.91
N ASP A 107 7.41 -15.99 8.98
CA ASP A 107 6.39 -16.93 9.42
C ASP A 107 5.91 -16.67 10.85
N ALA A 108 6.81 -16.33 11.77
CA ALA A 108 6.44 -16.03 13.15
C ALA A 108 5.42 -14.87 13.24
N LEU A 109 5.55 -13.85 12.39
CA LEU A 109 4.61 -12.74 12.33
C LEU A 109 3.28 -13.14 11.66
N LEU A 110 3.33 -13.97 10.63
CA LEU A 110 2.11 -14.56 10.03
C LEU A 110 1.35 -15.42 11.04
N ASP A 111 2.03 -16.18 11.87
CA ASP A 111 1.42 -17.00 12.91
C ASP A 111 0.76 -16.13 14.01
N TYR A 112 1.41 -15.02 14.39
CA TYR A 112 0.81 -14.00 15.25
C TYR A 112 -0.48 -13.42 14.63
N PHE A 113 -0.44 -12.98 13.38
CA PHE A 113 -1.62 -12.45 12.69
C PHE A 113 -2.73 -13.49 12.51
N SER A 114 -2.38 -14.75 12.27
CA SER A 114 -3.33 -15.85 12.18
C SER A 114 -4.07 -16.07 13.51
N ALA A 115 -3.34 -16.09 14.63
CA ALA A 115 -3.95 -16.17 15.95
C ALA A 115 -4.83 -14.96 16.28
N LEU A 116 -4.39 -13.76 15.91
CA LEU A 116 -5.14 -12.53 16.09
C LEU A 116 -6.42 -12.49 15.23
N SER A 117 -6.37 -13.01 14.00
CA SER A 117 -7.51 -13.02 13.07
C SER A 117 -8.70 -13.84 13.54
N GLN A 118 -8.50 -14.76 14.51
CA GLN A 118 -9.58 -15.51 15.15
C GLN A 118 -10.47 -14.63 16.06
N LYS A 119 -9.98 -13.45 16.46
CA LYS A 119 -10.65 -12.58 17.46
C LYS A 119 -10.90 -11.16 16.95
N LYS A 120 -10.14 -10.71 15.96
CA LYS A 120 -10.14 -9.35 15.42
C LYS A 120 -10.09 -9.38 13.92
N PHE A 121 -10.55 -8.33 13.27
CA PHE A 121 -10.31 -8.16 11.83
C PHE A 121 -8.81 -7.92 11.59
N VAL A 122 -8.20 -8.72 10.73
CA VAL A 122 -6.81 -8.55 10.30
C VAL A 122 -6.75 -8.62 8.78
N MET A 123 -6.08 -7.65 8.18
CA MET A 123 -5.78 -7.65 6.75
C MET A 123 -4.33 -7.24 6.54
N ILE A 124 -3.63 -7.96 5.69
CA ILE A 124 -2.29 -7.59 5.23
C ILE A 124 -2.40 -7.04 3.81
N GLU A 125 -1.90 -5.84 3.59
CA GLU A 125 -1.86 -5.19 2.28
C GLU A 125 -0.42 -5.16 1.76
N TYR A 126 -0.17 -5.90 0.69
CA TYR A 126 1.14 -5.96 0.06
C TYR A 126 1.30 -4.92 -1.04
N GLY A 127 2.35 -4.11 -0.96
CA GLY A 127 2.77 -3.25 -2.06
C GLY A 127 3.48 -4.07 -3.12
N LEU A 128 2.76 -4.58 -4.11
CA LEU A 128 3.33 -5.25 -5.28
C LEU A 128 3.93 -4.23 -6.24
N GLU A 129 3.14 -3.24 -6.56
CA GLU A 129 3.36 -2.12 -7.48
C GLU A 129 3.35 -2.52 -8.95
N SER A 130 3.93 -3.66 -9.33
CA SER A 130 3.89 -4.30 -10.64
C SER A 130 3.99 -5.83 -10.49
N THR A 131 3.59 -6.58 -11.51
CA THR A 131 3.85 -8.03 -11.62
C THR A 131 5.00 -8.36 -12.57
N LEU A 132 5.68 -7.35 -13.11
CA LEU A 132 6.78 -7.49 -14.06
C LEU A 132 8.13 -7.22 -13.40
N ASP A 133 9.00 -8.21 -13.32
CA ASP A 133 10.31 -8.08 -12.67
C ASP A 133 11.20 -7.01 -13.34
N ARG A 134 11.07 -6.80 -14.66
CA ARG A 134 11.76 -5.70 -15.35
C ARG A 134 11.35 -4.32 -14.83
N THR A 135 10.04 -4.15 -14.54
CA THR A 135 9.51 -2.92 -13.96
C THR A 135 9.92 -2.78 -12.50
N LEU A 136 9.81 -3.84 -11.70
CA LEU A 136 10.24 -3.86 -10.30
C LEU A 136 11.72 -3.49 -10.17
N THR A 137 12.57 -4.01 -11.04
CA THR A 137 13.99 -3.64 -11.12
C THR A 137 14.17 -2.17 -11.45
N ARG A 138 13.51 -1.67 -12.51
CA ARG A 138 13.59 -0.27 -12.95
C ARG A 138 13.18 0.71 -11.84
N ILE A 139 12.11 0.43 -11.14
CA ILE A 139 11.65 1.30 -10.05
C ILE A 139 12.40 1.08 -8.72
N ASN A 140 13.47 0.28 -8.73
CA ASN A 140 14.24 -0.07 -7.54
C ASN A 140 13.36 -0.63 -6.41
N ARG A 141 12.46 -1.57 -6.72
CA ARG A 141 11.52 -2.13 -5.74
C ARG A 141 12.20 -3.07 -4.75
N GLY A 142 13.22 -3.81 -5.20
CA GLY A 142 14.06 -4.67 -4.36
C GLY A 142 13.43 -5.99 -3.93
N HIS A 143 12.33 -6.40 -4.56
CA HIS A 143 11.76 -7.75 -4.52
C HIS A 143 11.24 -8.13 -5.91
N THR A 144 11.00 -9.41 -6.12
CA THR A 144 10.47 -10.01 -7.35
C THR A 144 8.95 -10.22 -7.27
N HIS A 145 8.35 -10.50 -8.43
CA HIS A 145 6.96 -10.93 -8.49
C HIS A 145 6.75 -12.28 -7.78
N ALA A 146 7.68 -13.21 -7.91
CA ALA A 146 7.61 -14.52 -7.24
C ALA A 146 7.56 -14.38 -5.71
N GLU A 147 8.35 -13.48 -5.11
CA GLU A 147 8.28 -13.18 -3.66
C GLU A 147 6.91 -12.58 -3.27
N SER A 148 6.31 -11.79 -4.16
CA SER A 148 4.96 -11.23 -3.95
C SER A 148 3.89 -12.31 -3.95
N GLU A 149 3.94 -13.21 -4.93
CA GLU A 149 3.02 -14.35 -5.04
C GLU A 149 3.14 -15.28 -3.84
N GLU A 150 4.36 -15.62 -3.42
CA GLU A 150 4.61 -16.45 -2.25
C GLU A 150 4.02 -15.83 -0.98
N ALA A 151 4.28 -14.55 -0.71
CA ALA A 151 3.76 -13.84 0.46
C ALA A 151 2.23 -13.84 0.50
N ILE A 152 1.57 -13.57 -0.64
CA ILE A 152 0.11 -13.60 -0.76
C ILE A 152 -0.44 -14.99 -0.44
N ARG A 153 0.13 -16.04 -1.05
CA ARG A 153 -0.32 -17.43 -0.82
C ARG A 153 -0.11 -17.89 0.62
N ARG A 154 1.03 -17.57 1.23
CA ARG A 154 1.33 -17.90 2.63
C ARG A 154 0.36 -17.22 3.60
N THR A 155 0.01 -15.96 3.33
CA THR A 155 -0.93 -15.18 4.14
C THR A 155 -2.35 -15.73 4.02
N ALA A 156 -2.83 -15.95 2.80
CA ALA A 156 -4.15 -16.50 2.54
C ALA A 156 -4.33 -17.93 3.09
N ALA A 157 -3.27 -18.77 3.04
CA ALA A 157 -3.28 -20.11 3.60
C ALA A 157 -3.48 -20.11 5.13
N ARG A 158 -3.22 -18.99 5.80
CA ARG A 158 -3.49 -18.80 7.24
C ARG A 158 -4.85 -18.14 7.52
N ASN A 159 -5.72 -18.06 6.52
CA ASN A 159 -7.05 -17.43 6.59
C ASN A 159 -7.00 -15.94 7.00
N ILE A 160 -5.95 -15.23 6.60
CA ILE A 160 -5.80 -13.78 6.80
C ILE A 160 -6.26 -13.09 5.52
N TYR A 161 -7.09 -12.05 5.63
CA TYR A 161 -7.46 -11.23 4.48
C TYR A 161 -6.22 -10.60 3.86
N THR A 162 -6.12 -10.71 2.52
CA THR A 162 -4.93 -10.29 1.79
C THR A 162 -5.30 -9.24 0.73
N GLY A 163 -4.70 -8.08 0.82
CA GLY A 163 -4.84 -7.01 -0.17
C GLY A 163 -3.55 -6.79 -0.96
N ALA A 164 -3.69 -6.21 -2.13
CA ALA A 164 -2.56 -5.80 -2.97
C ALA A 164 -2.67 -4.34 -3.41
N HIS A 165 -1.53 -3.69 -3.59
CA HIS A 165 -1.42 -2.38 -4.22
C HIS A 165 -0.72 -2.53 -5.57
N LEU A 166 -1.23 -1.88 -6.60
CA LEU A 166 -0.69 -1.85 -7.95
C LEU A 166 -0.64 -0.41 -8.46
N ILE A 167 0.46 -0.02 -9.11
CA ILE A 167 0.60 1.29 -9.76
C ILE A 167 0.41 1.10 -11.25
N LEU A 168 -0.59 1.75 -11.84
CA LEU A 168 -0.84 1.76 -13.28
C LEU A 168 -0.07 2.93 -13.95
N GLY A 169 0.61 2.63 -15.04
CA GLY A 169 1.38 3.60 -15.81
C GLY A 169 2.84 3.76 -15.37
N LEU A 170 3.42 2.73 -14.73
CA LEU A 170 4.86 2.70 -14.46
C LEU A 170 5.67 2.76 -15.78
N PRO A 171 6.83 3.44 -15.79
CA PRO A 171 7.60 3.61 -17.01
C PRO A 171 8.06 2.28 -17.59
N GLY A 172 7.87 2.11 -18.90
CA GLY A 172 8.20 0.90 -19.65
C GLY A 172 7.13 -0.18 -19.65
N GLU A 173 5.96 0.09 -19.05
CA GLU A 173 4.77 -0.77 -19.19
C GLU A 173 3.85 -0.26 -20.29
N SER A 174 3.52 -1.15 -21.23
CA SER A 174 2.50 -0.91 -22.24
C SER A 174 1.09 -1.09 -21.65
N ARG A 175 0.06 -0.63 -22.37
CA ARG A 175 -1.33 -0.92 -21.98
C ARG A 175 -1.58 -2.41 -21.81
N GLU A 176 -1.06 -3.25 -22.70
CA GLU A 176 -1.25 -4.71 -22.62
C GLU A 176 -0.53 -5.31 -21.40
N ASP A 177 0.66 -4.82 -21.04
CA ASP A 177 1.32 -5.20 -19.79
C ASP A 177 0.45 -4.90 -18.57
N ILE A 178 -0.16 -3.70 -18.54
CA ILE A 178 -1.04 -3.29 -17.44
C ILE A 178 -2.28 -4.18 -17.35
N LEU A 179 -2.91 -4.47 -18.48
CA LEU A 179 -4.08 -5.36 -18.51
C LEU A 179 -3.73 -6.79 -18.13
N HIS A 180 -2.53 -7.27 -18.48
CA HIS A 180 -2.04 -8.59 -18.07
C HIS A 180 -1.83 -8.71 -16.54
N HIS A 181 -1.56 -7.61 -15.83
CA HIS A 181 -1.56 -7.65 -14.36
C HIS A 181 -2.91 -8.13 -13.80
N ALA A 182 -4.04 -7.76 -14.43
CA ALA A 182 -5.35 -8.23 -13.98
C ALA A 182 -5.48 -9.75 -14.08
N ASP A 183 -4.98 -10.35 -15.17
CA ASP A 183 -5.00 -11.80 -15.37
C ASP A 183 -4.15 -12.51 -14.31
N ILE A 184 -2.93 -12.01 -14.05
CA ILE A 184 -2.01 -12.55 -13.04
C ILE A 184 -2.62 -12.45 -11.63
N LEU A 185 -3.14 -11.28 -11.26
CA LEU A 185 -3.72 -11.04 -9.93
C LEU A 185 -4.99 -11.86 -9.71
N SER A 186 -5.75 -12.15 -10.77
CA SER A 186 -6.96 -12.99 -10.72
C SER A 186 -6.67 -14.43 -10.32
N ALA A 187 -5.45 -14.92 -10.53
CA ALA A 187 -5.01 -16.26 -10.14
C ALA A 187 -4.49 -16.34 -8.69
N LEU A 188 -4.41 -15.19 -7.99
CA LEU A 188 -3.94 -15.12 -6.61
C LEU A 188 -5.11 -15.06 -5.62
N PRO A 189 -4.96 -15.59 -4.40
CA PRO A 189 -5.99 -15.57 -3.37
C PRO A 189 -6.11 -14.19 -2.70
N LEU A 190 -6.37 -13.16 -3.50
CA LEU A 190 -6.55 -11.79 -3.04
C LEU A 190 -8.00 -11.56 -2.57
N THR A 191 -8.14 -10.83 -1.47
CA THR A 191 -9.42 -10.29 -0.99
C THR A 191 -9.69 -8.92 -1.60
N THR A 192 -8.67 -8.06 -1.62
CA THR A 192 -8.83 -6.68 -2.08
C THR A 192 -7.67 -6.24 -2.99
N LEU A 193 -7.97 -5.25 -3.83
CA LEU A 193 -6.99 -4.59 -4.70
C LEU A 193 -7.15 -3.08 -4.62
N LYS A 194 -6.04 -2.36 -4.52
CA LYS A 194 -5.97 -0.91 -4.67
C LYS A 194 -5.19 -0.55 -5.91
N LEU A 195 -5.84 0.15 -6.81
CA LEU A 195 -5.20 0.74 -7.98
C LEU A 195 -4.72 2.16 -7.65
N HIS A 196 -3.54 2.48 -8.09
CA HIS A 196 -2.94 3.79 -8.02
C HIS A 196 -2.52 4.19 -9.43
N GLN A 197 -2.95 5.35 -9.92
CA GLN A 197 -2.28 5.92 -11.08
C GLN A 197 -0.87 6.35 -10.71
N LEU A 198 0.06 6.30 -11.65
CA LEU A 198 1.40 6.84 -11.43
C LEU A 198 1.33 8.31 -11.03
N GLN A 199 1.91 8.65 -9.90
CA GLN A 199 2.09 10.01 -9.43
C GLN A 199 3.55 10.39 -9.41
N LEU A 200 3.90 11.47 -10.11
CA LEU A 200 5.24 12.05 -10.08
C LEU A 200 5.35 13.00 -8.89
N ILE A 201 5.96 12.52 -7.83
CA ILE A 201 6.09 13.27 -6.58
C ILE A 201 7.36 14.10 -6.59
N ARG A 202 7.26 15.36 -6.19
CA ARG A 202 8.40 16.30 -6.13
C ARG A 202 9.53 15.74 -5.28
N GLY A 203 10.76 15.91 -5.76
CA GLY A 203 11.97 15.46 -5.06
C GLY A 203 12.29 13.97 -5.22
N THR A 204 11.42 13.17 -5.84
CA THR A 204 11.71 11.76 -6.12
C THR A 204 12.66 11.60 -7.30
N ARG A 205 13.34 10.44 -7.36
CA ARG A 205 14.22 10.10 -8.49
C ARG A 205 13.41 9.94 -9.77
N MET A 206 12.22 9.35 -9.70
CA MET A 206 11.33 9.17 -10.84
C MET A 206 10.84 10.50 -11.44
N ALA A 207 10.56 11.50 -10.61
CA ALA A 207 10.19 12.82 -11.12
C ALA A 207 11.33 13.54 -11.86
N ARG A 208 12.58 13.33 -11.44
CA ARG A 208 13.75 13.82 -12.17
C ARG A 208 13.95 13.07 -13.48
N GLU A 209 13.86 11.75 -13.46
CA GLU A 209 13.94 10.90 -14.66
C GLU A 209 12.90 11.31 -15.70
N GLN A 210 11.67 11.59 -15.29
CA GLN A 210 10.64 12.05 -16.21
C GLN A 210 10.93 13.42 -16.81
N ALA A 211 11.52 14.34 -16.05
CA ALA A 211 11.90 15.65 -16.55
C ALA A 211 13.07 15.58 -17.58
N GLU A 212 13.99 14.62 -17.41
CA GLU A 212 15.13 14.39 -18.28
C GLU A 212 14.76 13.53 -19.51
N HIS A 213 13.83 12.58 -19.36
CA HIS A 213 13.43 11.60 -20.36
C HIS A 213 11.91 11.46 -20.44
N PRO A 214 11.16 12.52 -20.79
CA PRO A 214 9.69 12.49 -20.80
C PRO A 214 9.12 11.45 -21.77
N GLU A 215 9.85 11.09 -22.84
CA GLU A 215 9.47 10.09 -23.83
C GLU A 215 9.36 8.66 -23.26
N GLN A 216 9.91 8.41 -22.08
CA GLN A 216 9.86 7.10 -21.41
C GLN A 216 8.62 6.93 -20.51
N PHE A 217 7.82 7.98 -20.41
CA PHE A 217 6.65 8.00 -19.51
C PHE A 217 5.38 8.28 -20.30
N HIS A 218 4.40 7.41 -20.14
CA HIS A 218 3.04 7.69 -20.61
C HIS A 218 2.21 8.17 -19.40
N LEU A 219 1.93 9.48 -19.37
CA LEU A 219 1.07 10.07 -18.35
C LEU A 219 -0.35 10.13 -18.89
N TYR A 220 -1.21 9.26 -18.38
CA TYR A 220 -2.60 9.14 -18.80
C TYR A 220 -3.38 10.42 -18.51
N THR A 221 -4.20 10.86 -19.47
CA THR A 221 -5.30 11.79 -19.21
C THR A 221 -6.37 11.10 -18.36
N ALA A 222 -7.34 11.87 -17.85
CA ALA A 222 -8.43 11.29 -17.06
C ALA A 222 -9.25 10.28 -17.87
N ASP A 223 -9.59 10.61 -19.12
CA ASP A 223 -10.38 9.75 -19.99
C ASP A 223 -9.62 8.47 -20.35
N GLU A 224 -8.36 8.57 -20.77
CA GLU A 224 -7.51 7.40 -21.03
C GLU A 224 -7.36 6.49 -19.81
N TYR A 225 -7.25 7.09 -18.61
CA TYR A 225 -7.14 6.31 -17.37
C TYR A 225 -8.45 5.62 -17.00
N ILE A 226 -9.59 6.27 -17.22
CA ILE A 226 -10.92 5.68 -17.03
C ILE A 226 -11.08 4.46 -17.94
N ASP A 227 -10.78 4.59 -19.23
CA ASP A 227 -10.84 3.49 -20.19
C ASP A 227 -9.91 2.33 -19.82
N LEU A 228 -8.69 2.65 -19.39
CA LEU A 228 -7.73 1.65 -18.91
C LEU A 228 -8.25 0.89 -17.69
N VAL A 229 -8.83 1.60 -16.73
CA VAL A 229 -9.36 0.99 -15.48
C VAL A 229 -10.59 0.14 -15.78
N ILE A 230 -11.45 0.54 -16.68
CA ILE A 230 -12.61 -0.26 -17.12
C ILE A 230 -12.13 -1.58 -17.71
N ASP A 231 -11.23 -1.55 -18.70
CA ASP A 231 -10.69 -2.74 -19.33
C ASP A 231 -9.95 -3.65 -18.32
N PHE A 232 -9.25 -3.04 -17.36
CA PHE A 232 -8.56 -3.78 -16.29
C PHE A 232 -9.56 -4.54 -15.40
N ILE A 233 -10.66 -3.88 -14.99
CA ILE A 233 -11.68 -4.48 -14.12
C ILE A 233 -12.45 -5.58 -14.84
N GLU A 234 -12.71 -5.42 -16.12
CA GLU A 234 -13.39 -6.45 -16.93
C GLU A 234 -12.58 -7.76 -17.02
N ARG A 235 -11.25 -7.69 -16.91
CA ARG A 235 -10.36 -8.86 -16.83
C ARG A 235 -10.17 -9.40 -15.41
N LEU A 236 -10.43 -8.59 -14.38
CA LEU A 236 -10.19 -8.96 -13.00
C LEU A 236 -11.21 -9.96 -12.48
N ASN A 237 -10.77 -10.95 -11.71
CA ASN A 237 -11.65 -11.89 -11.03
C ASN A 237 -12.66 -11.11 -10.14
N PRO A 238 -13.99 -11.28 -10.38
CA PRO A 238 -15.03 -10.52 -9.67
C PRO A 238 -15.10 -10.79 -8.16
N SER A 239 -14.41 -11.80 -7.66
CA SER A 239 -14.30 -12.03 -6.21
C SER A 239 -13.33 -11.07 -5.52
N ILE A 240 -12.46 -10.38 -6.26
CA ILE A 240 -11.51 -9.40 -5.72
C ILE A 240 -12.19 -8.04 -5.60
N VAL A 241 -12.27 -7.52 -4.38
CA VAL A 241 -12.88 -6.21 -4.11
C VAL A 241 -11.91 -5.09 -4.46
N VAL A 242 -12.25 -4.22 -5.39
CA VAL A 242 -11.45 -3.03 -5.70
C VAL A 242 -11.78 -1.93 -4.70
N GLU A 243 -10.85 -1.63 -3.80
CA GLU A 243 -11.04 -0.61 -2.74
C GLU A 243 -10.77 0.81 -3.22
N ARG A 244 -9.98 0.96 -4.28
CA ARG A 244 -9.54 2.27 -4.79
C ARG A 244 -9.18 2.16 -6.26
N PHE A 245 -9.57 3.16 -7.03
CA PHE A 245 -9.24 3.30 -8.46
C PHE A 245 -8.16 4.35 -8.71
N VAL A 246 -8.11 5.39 -7.88
CA VAL A 246 -7.14 6.49 -7.97
C VAL A 246 -6.63 6.87 -6.59
N SER A 247 -5.40 7.33 -6.50
CA SER A 247 -4.88 7.96 -5.30
C SER A 247 -4.75 9.48 -5.51
N GLN A 248 -4.91 10.22 -4.42
CA GLN A 248 -4.76 11.66 -4.43
C GLN A 248 -3.60 12.06 -3.53
N SER A 249 -2.81 13.02 -4.00
CA SER A 249 -1.79 13.70 -3.21
C SER A 249 -2.03 15.22 -3.25
N PRO A 250 -1.58 15.97 -2.23
CA PRO A 250 -1.67 17.42 -2.25
C PRO A 250 -0.98 18.02 -3.50
N LYS A 251 -1.59 19.03 -4.11
CA LYS A 251 -1.04 19.72 -5.30
C LYS A 251 0.37 20.27 -5.09
N ALA A 252 0.71 20.63 -3.85
CA ALA A 252 2.04 21.12 -3.51
C ALA A 252 3.17 20.11 -3.68
N VAL A 253 2.85 18.80 -3.65
CA VAL A 253 3.86 17.72 -3.65
C VAL A 253 3.85 16.84 -4.89
N SER A 254 2.84 16.91 -5.74
CA SER A 254 2.76 16.13 -6.99
C SER A 254 2.83 17.03 -8.22
N TYR A 255 3.45 16.51 -9.28
CA TYR A 255 3.42 17.13 -10.63
C TYR A 255 2.25 16.61 -11.47
N THR A 256 1.73 15.43 -11.15
CA THR A 256 0.63 14.81 -11.90
C THR A 256 -0.65 14.83 -11.07
N HIS A 257 -1.72 15.31 -11.67
CA HIS A 257 -3.06 15.28 -11.09
C HIS A 257 -4.03 14.77 -12.15
N LEU A 258 -4.62 13.60 -11.92
CA LEU A 258 -5.86 13.25 -12.57
C LEU A 258 -6.95 14.04 -11.85
N THR A 259 -7.39 15.15 -12.44
CA THR A 259 -8.61 15.82 -12.03
C THR A 259 -9.77 15.03 -12.65
N LEU A 260 -10.35 14.14 -11.86
CA LEU A 260 -11.65 13.60 -12.18
C LEU A 260 -12.69 14.73 -12.03
N PRO A 261 -13.67 14.81 -12.93
CA PRO A 261 -14.70 15.82 -12.87
C PRO A 261 -15.53 15.78 -11.59
#